data_701940f60ea330d8a569f11bc4c17de9
#
_entry.id   701940f60ea330d8a569f11bc4c17de9
#
_cell.length_a   1.000
_cell.length_b   1.000
_cell.length_c   1.000
_cell.angle_alpha   90.00
_cell.angle_beta   90.00
_cell.angle_gamma   90.00
#
_symmetry.space_group_name_H-M   'P 1'
#
loop_
_entity.id
_entity.type
_entity.pdbx_description
1 polymer ?
#
loop_
_entity_poly.entity_id
_entity_poly.type
_entity_poly.pdbx_seq_one_letter_code
_entity_poly.pdbx_strand_id
1 'polypeptide(L)'
;MTAPWVLDEDDALELFAYLVTAARTQVDEAAEYGPMRLLTAAHRLAEAMAPRASAETAEALAGPLAAMPLLAVPRDRAEYVEQLDGACASLAAHLKQRYGA
;
A
#
# COMPACT_ATOMS: atom_id res chain seq x y z
N MET A 1 14.02 -24.50 6.19
CA MET A 1 13.87 -23.83 4.90
C MET A 1 12.75 -22.81 4.96
N THR A 2 13.04 -21.59 4.56
CA THR A 2 12.05 -20.52 4.58
C THR A 2 11.12 -20.65 3.38
N ALA A 3 9.82 -20.46 3.60
CA ALA A 3 8.88 -20.40 2.50
C ALA A 3 9.23 -19.19 1.62
N PRO A 4 9.31 -19.37 0.29
CA PRO A 4 9.63 -18.26 -0.60
C PRO A 4 8.49 -17.27 -0.78
N TRP A 5 7.30 -17.58 -0.29
CA TRP A 5 6.09 -16.80 -0.53
C TRP A 5 5.80 -15.87 0.65
N VAL A 6 5.56 -14.60 0.36
CA VAL A 6 5.12 -13.63 1.38
C VAL A 6 3.59 -13.54 1.46
N LEU A 7 2.89 -14.11 0.49
CA LEU A 7 1.44 -14.22 0.47
C LEU A 7 1.06 -15.68 0.24
N ASP A 8 0.00 -16.14 0.89
CA ASP A 8 -0.61 -17.40 0.51
C ASP A 8 -1.70 -17.15 -0.55
N GLU A 9 -2.25 -18.22 -1.10
CA GLU A 9 -3.24 -18.12 -2.16
C GLU A 9 -4.50 -17.38 -1.70
N ASP A 10 -4.94 -17.61 -0.46
CA ASP A 10 -6.14 -16.97 0.06
C ASP A 10 -5.95 -15.46 0.20
N ASP A 11 -4.81 -15.03 0.73
CA ASP A 11 -4.48 -13.61 0.85
C ASP A 11 -4.40 -12.94 -0.52
N ALA A 12 -3.73 -13.61 -1.46
CA ALA A 12 -3.59 -13.10 -2.82
C ALA A 12 -4.94 -12.97 -3.53
N LEU A 13 -5.78 -13.99 -3.39
CA LEU A 13 -7.10 -13.99 -4.01
C LEU A 13 -8.00 -12.89 -3.43
N GLU A 14 -7.96 -12.71 -2.11
CA GLU A 14 -8.72 -11.65 -1.47
C GLU A 14 -8.31 -10.27 -1.98
N LEU A 15 -7.02 -10.04 -2.09
CA LEU A 15 -6.51 -8.76 -2.61
C LEU A 15 -6.90 -8.57 -4.08
N PHE A 16 -6.77 -9.62 -4.88
CA PHE A 16 -7.18 -9.59 -6.28
C PHE A 16 -8.65 -9.20 -6.41
N ALA A 17 -9.52 -9.86 -5.63
CA ALA A 17 -10.94 -9.56 -5.65
C ALA A 17 -11.22 -8.11 -5.22
N TYR A 18 -10.51 -7.62 -4.21
CA TYR A 18 -10.64 -6.23 -3.79
C TYR A 18 -10.29 -5.27 -4.93
N LEU A 19 -9.18 -5.51 -5.61
CA LEU A 19 -8.73 -4.63 -6.69
C LEU A 19 -9.76 -4.57 -7.83
N VAL A 20 -10.30 -5.72 -8.21
CA VAL A 20 -11.29 -5.78 -9.29
C VAL A 20 -12.58 -5.07 -8.89
N THR A 21 -13.09 -5.33 -7.69
CA THR A 21 -14.33 -4.70 -7.22
C THR A 21 -14.14 -3.22 -6.97
N ALA A 22 -12.98 -2.79 -6.48
CA ALA A 22 -12.67 -1.37 -6.31
C ALA A 22 -12.63 -0.66 -7.65
N ALA A 23 -12.04 -1.30 -8.67
CA ALA A 23 -12.02 -0.74 -10.02
C ALA A 23 -13.44 -0.52 -10.55
N ARG A 24 -14.32 -1.51 -10.35
CA ARG A 24 -15.72 -1.36 -10.77
C ARG A 24 -16.43 -0.22 -10.04
N THR A 25 -16.18 -0.10 -8.74
CA THR A 25 -16.76 0.97 -7.94
C THR A 25 -16.30 2.34 -8.42
N GLN A 26 -15.01 2.46 -8.76
CA GLN A 26 -14.45 3.74 -9.21
C GLN A 26 -15.04 4.26 -10.52
N VAL A 27 -15.62 3.38 -11.34
CA VAL A 27 -16.26 3.83 -12.58
C VAL A 27 -17.37 4.85 -12.30
N ASP A 28 -18.08 4.67 -11.19
CA ASP A 28 -19.23 5.50 -10.86
C ASP A 28 -18.97 6.49 -9.71
N GLU A 29 -17.75 6.52 -9.14
CA GLU A 29 -17.46 7.46 -8.05
C GLU A 29 -16.50 8.58 -8.49
N ALA A 30 -16.40 9.63 -7.68
CA ALA A 30 -15.54 10.75 -7.97
C ALA A 30 -14.07 10.32 -8.05
N ALA A 31 -13.31 10.92 -8.97
CA ALA A 31 -11.91 10.57 -9.19
C ALA A 31 -11.03 10.75 -7.94
N GLU A 32 -11.42 11.66 -7.07
CA GLU A 32 -10.68 11.94 -5.83
C GLU A 32 -10.66 10.77 -4.84
N TYR A 33 -11.52 9.75 -5.05
CA TYR A 33 -11.47 8.52 -4.25
C TYR A 33 -10.40 7.53 -4.74
N GLY A 34 -9.80 7.79 -5.91
CA GLY A 34 -8.77 6.91 -6.47
C GLY A 34 -7.60 6.64 -5.53
N PRO A 35 -6.93 7.68 -5.02
CA PRO A 35 -5.82 7.47 -4.09
C PRO A 35 -6.21 6.67 -2.85
N MET A 36 -7.39 6.93 -2.28
CA MET A 36 -7.88 6.19 -1.13
C MET A 36 -8.03 4.70 -1.44
N ARG A 37 -8.56 4.36 -2.62
CA ARG A 37 -8.72 2.96 -3.03
C ARG A 37 -7.37 2.27 -3.18
N LEU A 38 -6.41 2.94 -3.79
CA LEU A 38 -5.06 2.39 -3.97
C LEU A 38 -4.35 2.21 -2.64
N LEU A 39 -4.45 3.20 -1.75
CA LEU A 39 -3.83 3.11 -0.41
C LEU A 39 -4.46 2.01 0.42
N THR A 40 -5.77 1.80 0.32
CA THR A 40 -6.46 0.71 1.00
C THR A 40 -5.91 -0.64 0.52
N ALA A 41 -5.73 -0.79 -0.79
CA ALA A 41 -5.15 -2.01 -1.36
C ALA A 41 -3.72 -2.22 -0.85
N ALA A 42 -2.91 -1.16 -0.84
CA ALA A 42 -1.54 -1.23 -0.34
C ALA A 42 -1.49 -1.62 1.14
N HIS A 43 -2.39 -1.06 1.94
CA HIS A 43 -2.48 -1.38 3.36
C HIS A 43 -2.82 -2.86 3.58
N ARG A 44 -3.79 -3.37 2.85
CA ARG A 44 -4.18 -4.79 2.92
C ARG A 44 -3.02 -5.70 2.52
N LEU A 45 -2.31 -5.33 1.46
CA LEU A 45 -1.13 -6.07 1.02
C LEU A 45 -0.04 -6.06 2.10
N ALA A 46 0.23 -4.89 2.68
CA ALA A 46 1.25 -4.76 3.72
C ALA A 46 0.91 -5.61 4.94
N GLU A 47 -0.35 -5.61 5.38
CA GLU A 47 -0.77 -6.43 6.51
C GLU A 47 -0.59 -7.93 6.23
N ALA A 48 -0.91 -8.36 5.00
CA ALA A 48 -0.78 -9.76 4.62
C ALA A 48 0.69 -10.19 4.51
N MET A 49 1.56 -9.29 4.05
CA MET A 49 2.99 -9.58 3.87
C MET A 49 3.79 -9.54 5.17
N ALA A 50 3.43 -8.64 6.07
CA ALA A 50 4.27 -8.32 7.23
C ALA A 50 4.73 -9.53 8.04
N PRO A 51 3.87 -10.54 8.32
CA PRO A 51 4.30 -11.69 9.11
C PRO A 51 5.40 -12.53 8.46
N ARG A 52 5.53 -12.47 7.14
CA ARG A 52 6.49 -13.31 6.39
C ARG A 52 7.61 -12.51 5.73
N ALA A 53 7.50 -11.19 5.73
CA ALA A 53 8.52 -10.32 5.15
C ALA A 53 9.73 -10.23 6.07
N SER A 54 10.88 -9.84 5.52
CA SER A 54 12.05 -9.53 6.33
C SER A 54 11.73 -8.36 7.26
N ALA A 55 12.48 -8.23 8.35
CA ALA A 55 12.28 -7.15 9.30
C ALA A 55 12.39 -5.78 8.64
N GLU A 56 13.37 -5.60 7.75
CA GLU A 56 13.56 -4.35 7.03
C GLU A 56 12.38 -4.02 6.13
N THR A 57 11.86 -5.01 5.41
CA THR A 57 10.69 -4.80 4.54
C THR A 57 9.44 -4.53 5.36
N ALA A 58 9.21 -5.28 6.43
CA ALA A 58 8.04 -5.05 7.29
C ALA A 58 8.04 -3.63 7.85
N GLU A 59 9.20 -3.14 8.28
CA GLU A 59 9.34 -1.77 8.78
C GLU A 59 9.09 -0.74 7.67
N ALA A 60 9.63 -0.99 6.48
CA ALA A 60 9.43 -0.10 5.33
C ALA A 60 7.98 -0.02 4.91
N LEU A 61 7.22 -1.11 5.05
CA LEU A 61 5.79 -1.12 4.72
C LEU A 61 4.97 -0.37 5.78
N ALA A 62 5.29 -0.55 7.05
CA ALA A 62 4.52 0.04 8.14
C ALA A 62 4.68 1.56 8.23
N GLY A 63 5.90 2.07 8.08
CA GLY A 63 6.20 3.48 8.28
C GLY A 63 5.42 4.45 7.41
N PRO A 64 5.53 4.33 6.08
CA PRO A 64 4.85 5.27 5.17
C PRO A 64 3.33 5.24 5.27
N LEU A 65 2.75 4.05 5.49
CA LEU A 65 1.30 3.89 5.50
C LEU A 65 0.65 4.24 6.84
N ALA A 66 1.42 4.20 7.93
CA ALA A 66 0.87 4.40 9.27
C ALA A 66 0.25 5.78 9.47
N ALA A 67 0.79 6.80 8.79
CA ALA A 67 0.34 8.18 8.93
C ALA A 67 -0.69 8.59 7.88
N MET A 68 -1.02 7.72 6.92
CA MET A 68 -1.92 8.07 5.81
C MET A 68 -3.38 7.86 6.19
N PRO A 69 -4.26 8.83 5.92
CA PRO A 69 -5.70 8.62 6.11
C PRO A 69 -6.23 7.72 4.99
N LEU A 70 -6.70 6.52 5.36
CA LEU A 70 -7.14 5.53 4.37
C LEU A 70 -8.63 5.59 4.04
N LEU A 71 -9.42 6.21 4.92
CA LEU A 71 -10.88 6.13 4.80
C LEU A 71 -11.55 7.48 4.51
N ALA A 72 -10.78 8.52 4.24
CA ALA A 72 -11.34 9.85 4.02
C ALA A 72 -10.66 10.52 2.85
N VAL A 73 -11.44 11.35 2.14
CA VAL A 73 -10.90 12.23 1.12
C VAL A 73 -10.28 13.43 1.86
N PRO A 74 -9.00 13.70 1.62
CA PRO A 74 -8.32 14.78 2.34
C PRO A 74 -8.90 16.15 1.96
N ARG A 75 -8.97 17.06 2.93
CA ARG A 75 -9.44 18.42 2.70
C ARG A 75 -8.35 19.30 2.11
N ASP A 76 -7.10 19.07 2.53
CA ASP A 76 -5.95 19.83 2.07
C ASP A 76 -5.17 18.98 1.07
N ARG A 77 -5.32 19.33 -0.21
CA ARG A 77 -4.67 18.60 -1.30
C ARG A 77 -3.15 18.73 -1.23
N ALA A 78 -2.64 19.91 -0.90
CA ALA A 78 -1.20 20.15 -0.85
C ALA A 78 -0.53 19.31 0.24
N GLU A 79 -1.14 19.27 1.42
CA GLU A 79 -0.65 18.44 2.53
C GLU A 79 -0.69 16.96 2.18
N TYR A 80 -1.75 16.51 1.52
CA TYR A 80 -1.90 15.11 1.12
C TYR A 80 -0.83 14.72 0.09
N VAL A 81 -0.58 15.60 -0.89
CA VAL A 81 0.47 15.35 -1.88
C VAL A 81 1.83 15.25 -1.19
N GLU A 82 2.10 16.12 -0.22
CA GLU A 82 3.34 16.08 0.53
C GLU A 82 3.51 14.77 1.29
N GLN A 83 2.43 14.27 1.92
CA GLN A 83 2.45 12.99 2.62
C GLN A 83 2.70 11.83 1.65
N LEU A 84 2.04 11.84 0.50
CA LEU A 84 2.26 10.82 -0.51
C LEU A 84 3.68 10.85 -1.08
N ASP A 85 4.21 12.04 -1.32
CA ASP A 85 5.59 12.20 -1.78
C ASP A 85 6.57 11.64 -0.76
N GLY A 86 6.32 11.90 0.52
CA GLY A 86 7.11 11.35 1.61
C GLY A 86 7.09 9.82 1.64
N ALA A 87 5.90 9.24 1.47
CA ALA A 87 5.76 7.79 1.41
C ALA A 87 6.51 7.19 0.21
N CYS A 88 6.40 7.83 -0.95
CA CYS A 88 7.12 7.41 -2.15
C CYS A 88 8.63 7.48 -1.93
N ALA A 89 9.12 8.54 -1.31
CA ALA A 89 10.54 8.70 -1.04
C ALA A 89 11.07 7.62 -0.09
N SER A 90 10.30 7.30 0.94
CA SER A 90 10.68 6.24 1.89
C SER A 90 10.75 4.87 1.21
N LEU A 91 9.77 4.56 0.37
CA LEU A 91 9.77 3.30 -0.36
C LEU A 91 10.91 3.24 -1.38
N ALA A 92 11.17 4.33 -2.08
CA ALA A 92 12.28 4.41 -3.02
C ALA A 92 13.61 4.17 -2.32
N ALA A 93 13.81 4.74 -1.13
CA ALA A 93 15.03 4.53 -0.35
C ALA A 93 15.20 3.06 0.03
N HIS A 94 14.13 2.40 0.44
CA HIS A 94 14.17 0.98 0.79
C HIS A 94 14.51 0.13 -0.44
N LEU A 95 13.87 0.39 -1.57
CA LEU A 95 14.13 -0.35 -2.81
C LEU A 95 15.58 -0.18 -3.27
N LYS A 96 16.09 1.04 -3.19
CA LYS A 96 17.47 1.35 -3.54
C LYS A 96 18.45 0.59 -2.66
N GLN A 97 18.19 0.57 -1.35
CA GLN A 97 19.02 -0.13 -0.39
C GLN A 97 18.98 -1.64 -0.64
N ARG A 98 17.80 -2.19 -0.89
CA ARG A 98 17.61 -3.62 -1.09
C ARG A 98 18.26 -4.12 -2.38
N TYR A 99 18.16 -3.35 -3.46
CA TYR A 99 18.65 -3.77 -4.77
C TYR A 99 19.96 -3.14 -5.18
N GLY A 100 20.55 -2.30 -4.36
CA GLY A 100 21.86 -1.73 -4.58
C GLY A 100 21.93 -0.73 -5.75
N ALA A 101 20.84 -0.11 -6.11
CA ALA A 101 20.77 0.80 -7.24
C ALA A 101 21.13 2.22 -6.88
#